data_33b2c57158b7069c2ab66ed02f0c7224
#
_entry.id   33b2c57158b7069c2ab66ed02f0c7224
#
_cell.length_a   1.000
_cell.length_b   1.000
_cell.length_c   1.000
_cell.angle_alpha   90.00
_cell.angle_beta   90.00
_cell.angle_gamma   90.00
#
_symmetry.space_group_name_H-M   'P 1'
#
loop_
_entity.id
_entity.type
_entity.pdbx_description
1 polymer ?
#
loop_
_entity_poly.entity_id
_entity_poly.type
_entity_poly.pdbx_seq_one_letter_code
_entity_poly.pdbx_strand_id
1 'polypeptide(L)'
;MKLILQRVACASVYVDEEKIANINRGILVLFGVEKGDGEDQTFFLADKTLNLRIFPDDSGKMNFSCVDIGGDILVVSQFTLAGDCSRGRRPGFDRAADPDTARTLYESYIEFLNRSGLKVAMGRFAADMKVQLANDGPVTLLLER
;
A
#
# COMPACT_ATOMS: atom_id res chain seq x y z
N MET A 1 -8.42 8.83 -3.69
CA MET A 1 -7.21 8.01 -3.35
C MET A 1 -7.59 6.55 -3.29
N LYS A 2 -6.74 5.66 -3.81
CA LYS A 2 -7.00 4.21 -3.84
C LYS A 2 -5.80 3.44 -3.30
N LEU A 3 -6.07 2.46 -2.45
CA LEU A 3 -5.07 1.55 -1.94
C LEU A 3 -5.50 0.10 -2.16
N ILE A 4 -4.57 -0.73 -2.59
CA ILE A 4 -4.73 -2.19 -2.48
C ILE A 4 -3.89 -2.65 -1.31
N LEU A 5 -4.53 -3.27 -0.32
CA LEU A 5 -3.88 -3.91 0.81
C LEU A 5 -3.87 -5.43 0.60
N GLN A 6 -2.69 -6.03 0.75
CA GLN A 6 -2.55 -7.48 0.73
C GLN A 6 -1.89 -7.95 2.03
N ARG A 7 -2.56 -8.84 2.77
CA ARG A 7 -1.94 -9.51 3.90
C ARG A 7 -0.90 -10.48 3.36
N VAL A 8 0.32 -10.40 3.87
CA VAL A 8 1.45 -11.16 3.34
C VAL A 8 2.20 -11.92 4.43
N ALA A 9 2.71 -13.11 4.09
CA ALA A 9 3.70 -13.81 4.90
C ALA A 9 5.09 -13.18 4.74
N CYS A 10 5.39 -12.66 3.55
CA CYS A 10 6.57 -11.85 3.24
C CYS A 10 6.33 -11.08 1.94
N ALA A 11 7.05 -9.96 1.77
CA ALA A 11 7.10 -9.24 0.50
C ALA A 11 8.46 -8.56 0.31
N SER A 12 8.85 -8.31 -0.94
CA SER A 12 10.07 -7.61 -1.29
C SER A 12 9.93 -6.81 -2.58
N VAL A 13 10.73 -5.75 -2.70
CA VAL A 13 10.81 -4.89 -3.88
C VAL A 13 12.23 -4.91 -4.43
N TYR A 14 12.32 -5.05 -5.75
CA TYR A 14 13.57 -4.99 -6.50
C TYR A 14 13.50 -3.87 -7.53
N VAL A 15 14.61 -3.15 -7.68
CA VAL A 15 14.86 -2.17 -8.74
C VAL A 15 16.20 -2.52 -9.36
N ASP A 16 16.28 -2.61 -10.68
CA ASP A 16 17.50 -3.01 -11.40
C ASP A 16 18.11 -4.30 -10.85
N GLU A 17 17.26 -5.29 -10.49
CA GLU A 17 17.61 -6.58 -9.89
C GLU A 17 18.17 -6.50 -8.45
N GLU A 18 18.36 -5.30 -7.91
CA GLU A 18 18.76 -5.08 -6.52
C GLU A 18 17.53 -5.09 -5.60
N LYS A 19 17.58 -5.88 -4.53
CA LYS A 19 16.55 -5.85 -3.48
C LYS A 19 16.70 -4.58 -2.64
N ILE A 20 15.76 -3.65 -2.78
CA ILE A 20 15.78 -2.37 -2.07
C ILE A 20 14.95 -2.36 -0.79
N ALA A 21 13.96 -3.24 -0.68
CA ALA A 21 13.09 -3.32 0.49
C ALA A 21 12.56 -4.74 0.68
N ASN A 22 12.35 -5.13 1.94
CA ASN A 22 11.66 -6.38 2.28
C ASN A 22 10.97 -6.29 3.64
N ILE A 23 9.89 -7.06 3.76
CA ILE A 23 9.14 -7.27 5.01
C ILE A 23 8.89 -8.76 5.24
N ASN A 24 8.64 -9.10 6.51
CA ASN A 24 8.10 -10.38 6.93
C ASN A 24 6.56 -10.31 6.96
N ARG A 25 5.93 -11.07 7.88
CA ARG A 25 4.46 -11.07 8.07
C ARG A 25 3.94 -9.66 8.30
N GLY A 26 2.96 -9.26 7.49
CA GLY A 26 2.40 -7.92 7.57
C GLY A 26 1.51 -7.56 6.38
N ILE A 27 1.62 -6.33 5.91
CA ILE A 27 0.79 -5.79 4.83
C ILE A 27 1.66 -5.20 3.72
N LEU A 28 1.42 -5.63 2.48
CA LEU A 28 1.84 -4.89 1.28
C LEU A 28 0.73 -3.91 0.92
N VAL A 29 1.10 -2.65 0.70
CA VAL A 29 0.21 -1.57 0.25
C VAL A 29 0.64 -1.09 -1.12
N LEU A 30 -0.25 -1.18 -2.11
CA LEU A 30 -0.12 -0.45 -3.38
C LEU A 30 -0.87 0.87 -3.22
N PHE A 31 -0.18 2.00 -3.38
CA PHE A 31 -0.68 3.33 -3.06
C PHE A 31 -0.85 4.17 -4.32
N GLY A 32 -2.09 4.55 -4.65
CA GLY A 32 -2.43 5.36 -5.81
C GLY A 32 -3.15 6.65 -5.44
N VAL A 33 -2.66 7.76 -5.99
CA VAL A 33 -3.21 9.10 -5.78
C VAL A 33 -3.98 9.53 -7.02
N GLU A 34 -5.19 10.06 -6.83
CA GLU A 34 -6.03 10.63 -7.88
C GLU A 34 -6.06 12.15 -7.77
N LYS A 35 -6.46 12.83 -8.84
CA LYS A 35 -6.64 14.30 -8.83
C LYS A 35 -7.67 14.70 -7.79
N GLY A 36 -7.33 15.70 -6.98
CA GLY A 36 -8.19 16.20 -5.91
C GLY A 36 -7.98 15.52 -4.55
N ASP A 37 -7.14 14.50 -4.47
CA ASP A 37 -6.74 13.91 -3.20
C ASP A 37 -5.83 14.86 -2.41
N GLY A 38 -5.88 14.74 -1.08
CA GLY A 38 -5.11 15.56 -0.15
C GLY A 38 -4.72 14.80 1.12
N GLU A 39 -4.23 15.55 2.10
CA GLU A 39 -3.74 14.99 3.37
C GLU A 39 -4.83 14.30 4.18
N ASP A 40 -6.07 14.80 4.17
CA ASP A 40 -7.18 14.20 4.93
C ASP A 40 -7.44 12.76 4.48
N GLN A 41 -7.45 12.50 3.15
CA GLN A 41 -7.58 11.16 2.61
C GLN A 41 -6.38 10.29 2.97
N THR A 42 -5.18 10.87 2.90
CA THR A 42 -3.92 10.20 3.23
C THR A 42 -3.91 9.71 4.67
N PHE A 43 -4.21 10.58 5.63
CA PHE A 43 -4.23 10.23 7.06
C PHE A 43 -5.33 9.24 7.39
N PHE A 44 -6.53 9.42 6.83
CA PHE A 44 -7.62 8.47 7.01
C PHE A 44 -7.23 7.06 6.55
N LEU A 45 -6.64 6.94 5.36
CA LEU A 45 -6.25 5.64 4.81
C LEU A 45 -5.04 5.04 5.51
N ALA A 46 -4.11 5.86 6.03
CA ALA A 46 -3.00 5.38 6.84
C ALA A 46 -3.50 4.80 8.18
N ASP A 47 -4.42 5.50 8.86
CA ASP A 47 -5.07 4.99 10.07
C ASP A 47 -5.81 3.66 9.80
N LYS A 48 -6.56 3.59 8.69
CA LYS A 48 -7.21 2.35 8.27
C LYS A 48 -6.22 1.22 8.03
N THR A 49 -5.09 1.49 7.37
CA THR A 49 -4.06 0.48 7.12
C THR A 49 -3.50 -0.11 8.41
N LEU A 50 -3.26 0.73 9.42
CA LEU A 50 -2.75 0.30 10.73
C LEU A 50 -3.75 -0.54 11.50
N ASN A 51 -5.04 -0.14 11.50
CA ASN A 51 -6.05 -0.62 12.41
C ASN A 51 -7.04 -1.62 11.81
N LEU A 52 -6.98 -1.88 10.49
CA LEU A 52 -7.90 -2.84 9.86
C LEU A 52 -7.63 -4.25 10.38
N ARG A 53 -8.66 -4.89 10.90
CA ARG A 53 -8.59 -6.20 11.57
C ARG A 53 -8.64 -7.33 10.55
N ILE A 54 -7.51 -7.65 9.94
CA ILE A 54 -7.38 -8.63 8.85
C ILE A 54 -6.48 -9.82 9.19
N PHE A 55 -5.91 -9.85 10.38
CA PHE A 55 -5.10 -10.97 10.84
C PHE A 55 -5.93 -11.89 11.75
N PRO A 56 -5.72 -13.22 11.63
CA PRO A 56 -6.51 -14.17 12.41
C PRO A 56 -6.17 -14.15 13.89
N ASP A 57 -7.20 -14.35 14.71
CA ASP A 57 -7.08 -14.73 16.11
C ASP A 57 -6.88 -16.24 16.26
N ASP A 58 -6.84 -16.73 17.51
CA ASP A 58 -6.67 -18.15 17.82
C ASP A 58 -7.81 -19.05 17.30
N SER A 59 -8.96 -18.45 16.99
CA SER A 59 -10.10 -19.14 16.36
C SER A 59 -10.08 -19.11 14.84
N GLY A 60 -9.07 -18.47 14.23
CA GLY A 60 -8.92 -18.27 12.80
C GLY A 60 -9.76 -17.14 12.21
N LYS A 61 -10.45 -16.35 13.04
CA LYS A 61 -11.25 -15.21 12.59
C LYS A 61 -10.39 -13.95 12.44
N MET A 62 -10.67 -13.13 11.42
CA MET A 62 -10.02 -11.83 11.22
C MET A 62 -10.37 -10.88 12.37
N ASN A 63 -9.49 -10.74 13.34
CA ASN A 63 -9.73 -10.03 14.58
C ASN A 63 -8.60 -9.12 15.05
N PHE A 64 -7.39 -9.31 14.54
CA PHE A 64 -6.24 -8.48 14.87
C PHE A 64 -5.85 -7.57 13.70
N SER A 65 -5.39 -6.36 14.04
CA SER A 65 -4.81 -5.39 13.13
C SER A 65 -3.31 -5.62 12.93
N CYS A 66 -2.69 -4.87 12.03
CA CYS A 66 -1.24 -4.88 11.84
C CYS A 66 -0.52 -4.42 13.11
N VAL A 67 -1.08 -3.42 13.80
CA VAL A 67 -0.54 -2.94 15.09
C VAL A 67 -0.62 -4.03 16.16
N ASP A 68 -1.75 -4.72 16.28
CA ASP A 68 -1.95 -5.75 17.31
C ASP A 68 -0.93 -6.90 17.19
N ILE A 69 -0.54 -7.25 15.96
CA ILE A 69 0.41 -8.34 15.73
C ILE A 69 1.87 -7.88 15.65
N GLY A 70 2.14 -6.56 15.74
CA GLY A 70 3.48 -6.01 15.50
C GLY A 70 4.00 -6.33 14.08
N GLY A 71 3.12 -6.32 13.07
CA GLY A 71 3.44 -6.70 11.70
C GLY A 71 4.23 -5.63 10.95
N ASP A 72 4.92 -6.03 9.88
CA ASP A 72 5.64 -5.11 9.00
C ASP A 72 4.70 -4.50 7.94
N ILE A 73 5.06 -3.32 7.41
CA ILE A 73 4.33 -2.68 6.29
C ILE A 73 5.30 -2.37 5.15
N LEU A 74 4.93 -2.74 3.92
CA LEU A 74 5.66 -2.37 2.70
C LEU A 74 4.76 -1.52 1.81
N VAL A 75 5.16 -0.28 1.53
CA VAL A 75 4.40 0.65 0.69
C VAL A 75 5.05 0.80 -0.68
N VAL A 76 4.27 0.63 -1.73
CA VAL A 76 4.70 0.77 -3.12
C VAL A 76 3.78 1.76 -3.84
N SER A 77 4.35 2.80 -4.43
CA SER A 77 3.58 3.75 -5.25
C SER A 77 3.05 3.07 -6.51
N GLN A 78 1.76 3.27 -6.84
CA GLN A 78 1.05 2.57 -7.90
C GLN A 78 0.02 3.48 -8.58
N PHE A 79 0.46 4.40 -9.45
CA PHE A 79 -0.43 5.34 -10.15
C PHE A 79 -1.46 4.64 -11.03
N THR A 80 -1.16 3.43 -11.50
CA THR A 80 -2.08 2.65 -12.36
C THR A 80 -3.38 2.25 -11.65
N LEU A 81 -3.50 2.40 -10.33
CA LEU A 81 -4.78 2.26 -9.61
C LEU A 81 -5.80 3.34 -10.02
N ALA A 82 -5.35 4.46 -10.56
CA ALA A 82 -6.20 5.51 -11.14
C ALA A 82 -6.57 5.24 -12.61
N GLY A 83 -6.18 4.08 -13.16
CA GLY A 83 -6.40 3.72 -14.55
C GLY A 83 -7.88 3.49 -14.88
N ASP A 84 -8.36 4.12 -15.95
CA ASP A 84 -9.66 3.85 -16.56
C ASP A 84 -9.51 2.84 -17.69
N CYS A 85 -10.10 1.66 -17.49
CA CYS A 85 -10.14 0.57 -18.47
C CYS A 85 -11.54 0.38 -19.09
N SER A 86 -12.46 1.32 -18.92
CA SER A 86 -13.86 1.20 -19.37
C SER A 86 -14.01 1.25 -20.89
N ARG A 87 -13.05 1.83 -21.61
CA ARG A 87 -13.11 2.02 -23.06
C ARG A 87 -11.82 1.58 -23.75
N GLY A 88 -11.99 0.90 -24.88
CA GLY A 88 -10.85 0.50 -25.72
C GLY A 88 -9.97 -0.58 -25.08
N ARG A 89 -8.70 -0.66 -25.53
CA ARG A 89 -7.71 -1.65 -25.05
C ARG A 89 -6.52 -1.04 -24.32
N ARG A 90 -6.45 0.28 -24.27
CA ARG A 90 -5.40 1.01 -23.55
C ARG A 90 -6.01 1.66 -22.32
N PRO A 91 -5.46 1.43 -21.12
CA PRO A 91 -5.92 2.16 -19.93
C PRO A 91 -5.62 3.65 -20.08
N GLY A 92 -6.57 4.49 -19.66
CA GLY A 92 -6.37 5.94 -19.53
C GLY A 92 -5.95 6.28 -18.10
N PHE A 93 -5.09 7.27 -17.94
CA PHE A 93 -4.58 7.69 -16.62
C PHE A 93 -4.91 9.15 -16.29
N ASP A 94 -5.93 9.72 -16.94
CA ASP A 94 -6.35 11.12 -16.77
C ASP A 94 -6.78 11.46 -15.34
N ARG A 95 -7.15 10.44 -14.56
CA ARG A 95 -7.55 10.59 -13.15
C ARG A 95 -6.36 10.58 -12.18
N ALA A 96 -5.19 10.12 -12.59
CA ALA A 96 -4.00 10.13 -11.75
C ALA A 96 -3.58 11.56 -11.40
N ALA A 97 -3.14 11.79 -10.17
CA ALA A 97 -2.52 13.04 -9.77
C ALA A 97 -1.18 13.24 -10.51
N ASP A 98 -0.73 14.48 -10.57
CA ASP A 98 0.62 14.78 -11.05
C ASP A 98 1.69 14.14 -10.14
N PRO A 99 2.89 13.88 -10.69
CA PRO A 99 3.92 13.16 -9.94
C PRO A 99 4.38 13.85 -8.65
N ASP A 100 4.41 15.18 -8.60
CA ASP A 100 4.89 15.92 -7.43
C ASP A 100 3.87 15.86 -6.29
N THR A 101 2.59 16.07 -6.58
CA THR A 101 1.49 15.88 -5.63
C THR A 101 1.45 14.44 -5.13
N ALA A 102 1.54 13.46 -6.06
CA ALA A 102 1.51 12.05 -5.68
C ALA A 102 2.69 11.66 -4.78
N ARG A 103 3.90 12.19 -5.04
CA ARG A 103 5.08 11.96 -4.21
C ARG A 103 4.90 12.53 -2.82
N THR A 104 4.44 13.77 -2.70
CA THR A 104 4.22 14.45 -1.41
C THR A 104 3.25 13.65 -0.54
N LEU A 105 2.11 13.23 -1.09
CA LEU A 105 1.11 12.45 -0.36
C LEU A 105 1.60 11.03 -0.03
N TYR A 106 2.40 10.42 -0.90
CA TYR A 106 3.05 9.13 -0.64
C TYR A 106 4.02 9.22 0.55
N GLU A 107 4.85 10.27 0.59
CA GLU A 107 5.79 10.51 1.70
C GLU A 107 5.04 10.80 3.00
N SER A 108 3.99 11.64 2.97
CA SER A 108 3.13 11.91 4.13
C SER A 108 2.45 10.64 4.67
N TYR A 109 2.00 9.76 3.78
CA TYR A 109 1.43 8.46 4.17
C TYR A 109 2.44 7.59 4.93
N ILE A 110 3.67 7.48 4.41
CA ILE A 110 4.75 6.71 5.04
C ILE A 110 5.15 7.33 6.39
N GLU A 111 5.25 8.65 6.46
CA GLU A 111 5.56 9.35 7.71
C GLU A 111 4.52 9.05 8.79
N PHE A 112 3.23 9.07 8.43
CA PHE A 112 2.16 8.73 9.37
C PHE A 112 2.28 7.27 9.86
N LEU A 113 2.52 6.32 8.95
CA LEU A 113 2.71 4.91 9.31
C LEU A 113 3.92 4.72 10.25
N ASN A 114 5.01 5.44 10.03
CA ASN A 114 6.21 5.36 10.88
C ASN A 114 5.96 5.77 12.33
N ARG A 115 4.96 6.63 12.59
CA ARG A 115 4.57 7.04 13.95
C ARG A 115 4.00 5.89 14.78
N SER A 116 3.57 4.81 14.13
CA SER A 116 3.07 3.60 14.82
C SER A 116 4.16 2.81 15.56
N GLY A 117 5.43 3.03 15.24
CA GLY A 117 6.56 2.23 15.73
C GLY A 117 6.74 0.88 15.03
N LEU A 118 5.89 0.53 14.07
CA LEU A 118 6.07 -0.65 13.24
C LEU A 118 7.23 -0.47 12.25
N LYS A 119 7.78 -1.58 11.75
CA LYS A 119 8.72 -1.54 10.63
C LYS A 119 7.96 -1.19 9.35
N VAL A 120 8.25 -0.01 8.79
CA VAL A 120 7.70 0.46 7.51
C VAL A 120 8.83 0.49 6.48
N ALA A 121 8.71 -0.31 5.43
CA ALA A 121 9.58 -0.31 4.27
C ALA A 121 8.84 0.32 3.08
N MET A 122 9.59 0.84 2.11
CA MET A 122 9.00 1.48 0.93
C MET A 122 9.73 1.11 -0.35
N GLY A 123 8.99 1.12 -1.47
CA GLY A 123 9.56 1.10 -2.81
C GLY A 123 10.21 2.44 -3.18
N ARG A 124 10.84 2.47 -4.34
CA ARG A 124 11.40 3.72 -4.92
C ARG A 124 10.33 4.39 -5.78
N PHE A 125 9.91 5.60 -5.40
CA PHE A 125 8.90 6.36 -6.16
C PHE A 125 9.33 6.56 -7.62
N ALA A 126 8.40 6.34 -8.55
CA ALA A 126 8.56 6.47 -10.00
C ALA A 126 9.63 5.54 -10.63
N ALA A 127 10.14 4.54 -9.92
CA ALA A 127 11.01 3.52 -10.50
C ALA A 127 10.21 2.36 -11.10
N ASP A 128 10.82 1.63 -12.03
CA ASP A 128 10.35 0.31 -12.42
C ASP A 128 10.70 -0.69 -11.31
N MET A 129 9.68 -1.36 -10.77
CA MET A 129 9.84 -2.22 -9.59
C MET A 129 9.29 -3.61 -9.86
N LYS A 130 10.06 -4.65 -9.49
CA LYS A 130 9.53 -6.01 -9.33
C LYS A 130 9.08 -6.19 -7.88
N VAL A 131 7.80 -6.42 -7.66
CA VAL A 131 7.22 -6.68 -6.34
C VAL A 131 6.96 -8.18 -6.22
N GLN A 132 7.63 -8.82 -5.27
CA GLN A 132 7.43 -10.23 -4.93
C GLN A 132 6.72 -10.32 -3.59
N LEU A 133 5.70 -11.18 -3.49
CA LEU A 133 4.96 -11.36 -2.25
C LEU A 133 4.39 -12.77 -2.15
N ALA A 134 4.17 -13.22 -0.91
CA ALA A 134 3.35 -14.37 -0.60
C ALA A 134 2.07 -13.87 0.09
N ASN A 135 0.97 -13.78 -0.67
CA ASN A 135 -0.33 -13.38 -0.14
C ASN A 135 -0.86 -14.47 0.79
N ASP A 136 -1.05 -14.10 2.05
CA ASP A 136 -1.48 -15.03 3.10
C ASP A 136 -3.01 -15.02 3.26
N GLY A 137 -3.63 -16.13 2.85
CA GLY A 137 -5.06 -16.32 3.04
C GLY A 137 -5.86 -16.82 1.82
N PRO A 138 -5.82 -16.27 0.59
CA PRO A 138 -5.40 -14.92 0.22
C PRO A 138 -6.31 -13.84 0.80
N VAL A 139 -5.74 -12.69 1.18
CA VAL A 139 -6.49 -11.51 1.63
C VAL A 139 -6.01 -10.29 0.86
N THR A 140 -6.91 -9.73 0.06
CA THR A 140 -6.66 -8.54 -0.76
C THR A 140 -7.88 -7.63 -0.67
N LEU A 141 -7.66 -6.38 -0.30
CA LEU A 141 -8.71 -5.40 -0.04
C LEU A 141 -8.43 -4.12 -0.81
N LEU A 142 -9.49 -3.53 -1.37
CA LEU A 142 -9.47 -2.19 -1.93
C LEU A 142 -9.98 -1.21 -0.88
N LEU A 143 -9.20 -0.18 -0.58
CA LEU A 143 -9.62 0.98 0.21
C LEU A 143 -9.68 2.20 -0.69
N GLU A 144 -10.75 2.98 -0.56
CA GLU A 144 -10.97 4.23 -1.32
C GLU A 144 -11.44 5.33 -0.37
N ARG A 145 -10.97 6.54 -0.64
CA ARG A 145 -11.43 7.73 0.09
C ARG A 145 -11.41 8.93 -0.84
#